data_0b350043b4c15b328e29895eca8bf2f9
#
_entry.id   0b350043b4c15b328e29895eca8bf2f9
#
_cell.length_a   1.000
_cell.length_b   1.000
_cell.length_c   1.000
_cell.angle_alpha   90.00
_cell.angle_beta   90.00
_cell.angle_gamma   90.00
#
_symmetry.space_group_name_H-M   'P 1'
#
loop_
_entity.id
_entity.type
_entity.pdbx_description
1 polymer ?
#
loop_
_entity_poly.entity_id
_entity_poly.type
_entity_poly.pdbx_seq_one_letter_code
_entity_poly.pdbx_strand_id
1 'polypeptide(L)'
;MAASRISKMQILLIEDSPLLRRLLTETLQEIEGVDVCGFAETENEALDQLETKAIDLAIIDIELSQGSGVGVLRALQKFPERYGSPKKVVFTNYSHSAMRQRCQELNIDAFFDKSLEMDDLVAYIHNKLPV
;
A
#
# COMPACT_ATOMS: atom_id res chain seq x y z
N MET A 1 -7.53 -20.00 -25.28
CA MET A 1 -7.08 -19.82 -24.81
C MET A 1 -6.99 -19.11 -23.70
N ALA A 2 -7.09 -19.47 -22.75
CA ALA A 2 -7.00 -18.82 -21.50
C ALA A 2 -5.70 -18.09 -21.32
N ALA A 3 -4.89 -18.24 -22.27
CA ALA A 3 -3.56 -17.62 -22.25
C ALA A 3 -3.61 -16.11 -22.11
N SER A 4 -4.73 -15.51 -22.48
CA SER A 4 -4.84 -14.06 -22.41
C SER A 4 -5.16 -13.55 -21.00
N ARG A 5 -5.23 -14.44 -20.03
CA ARG A 5 -5.59 -14.03 -18.69
C ARG A 5 -4.43 -13.32 -18.02
N ILE A 6 -4.53 -12.02 -17.91
CA ILE A 6 -3.54 -11.19 -17.23
C ILE A 6 -4.00 -11.00 -15.81
N SER A 7 -3.16 -11.35 -14.85
CA SER A 7 -3.45 -11.13 -13.45
C SER A 7 -3.39 -9.64 -13.15
N LYS A 8 -4.38 -9.14 -12.43
CA LYS A 8 -4.38 -7.76 -11.98
C LYS A 8 -3.46 -7.60 -10.79
N MET A 9 -2.84 -6.43 -10.67
CA MET A 9 -2.07 -6.06 -9.50
C MET A 9 -3.03 -5.90 -8.32
N GLN A 10 -2.84 -6.71 -7.28
CA GLN A 10 -3.69 -6.69 -6.10
C GLN A 10 -3.16 -5.68 -5.11
N ILE A 11 -3.93 -4.62 -4.87
CA ILE A 11 -3.52 -3.52 -4.00
C ILE A 11 -4.36 -3.53 -2.73
N LEU A 12 -3.67 -3.46 -1.58
CA LEU A 12 -4.30 -3.27 -0.28
C LEU A 12 -4.10 -1.82 0.16
N LEU A 13 -5.19 -1.16 0.55
CA LEU A 13 -5.15 0.19 1.10
C LEU A 13 -5.16 0.13 2.62
N ILE A 14 -4.09 0.61 3.25
CA ILE A 14 -4.00 0.67 4.71
C ILE A 14 -4.13 2.14 5.09
N GLU A 15 -5.37 2.55 5.35
CA GLU A 15 -5.77 3.94 5.47
C GLU A 15 -7.05 4.04 6.30
N ASP A 16 -7.05 4.85 7.35
CA ASP A 16 -8.20 4.95 8.25
C ASP A 16 -9.24 6.00 7.82
N SER A 17 -8.95 6.84 6.84
CA SER A 17 -9.92 7.82 6.35
C SER A 17 -10.84 7.19 5.30
N PRO A 18 -12.14 7.06 5.57
CA PRO A 18 -13.08 6.51 4.58
C PRO A 18 -13.13 7.33 3.31
N LEU A 19 -13.03 8.65 3.43
CA LEU A 19 -13.08 9.53 2.27
C LEU A 19 -11.86 9.32 1.37
N LEU A 20 -10.68 9.25 1.96
CA LEU A 20 -9.46 9.07 1.18
C LEU A 20 -9.41 7.66 0.56
N ARG A 21 -9.85 6.64 1.30
CA ARG A 21 -9.94 5.28 0.74
C ARG A 21 -10.83 5.26 -0.49
N ARG A 22 -11.98 5.93 -0.41
CA ARG A 22 -12.90 5.99 -1.53
C ARG A 22 -12.27 6.68 -2.74
N LEU A 23 -11.64 7.83 -2.50
CA LEU A 23 -10.99 8.59 -3.57
C LEU A 23 -9.88 7.77 -4.23
N LEU A 24 -9.03 7.14 -3.42
CA LEU A 24 -7.95 6.29 -3.95
C LEU A 24 -8.50 5.10 -4.71
N THR A 25 -9.53 4.45 -4.17
CA THR A 25 -10.12 3.29 -4.83
C THR A 25 -10.67 3.69 -6.20
N GLU A 26 -11.43 4.78 -6.27
CA GLU A 26 -12.01 5.24 -7.53
C GLU A 26 -10.92 5.59 -8.54
N THR A 27 -9.88 6.29 -8.09
CA THR A 27 -8.79 6.70 -8.96
C THR A 27 -7.98 5.49 -9.47
N LEU A 28 -7.65 4.57 -8.57
CA LEU A 28 -6.80 3.43 -8.93
C LEU A 28 -7.54 2.39 -9.77
N GLN A 29 -8.84 2.19 -9.52
CA GLN A 29 -9.62 1.24 -10.30
C GLN A 29 -9.79 1.67 -11.76
N GLU A 30 -9.55 2.93 -12.08
CA GLU A 30 -9.55 3.39 -13.46
C GLU A 30 -8.31 2.94 -14.23
N ILE A 31 -7.28 2.49 -13.53
CA ILE A 31 -6.06 1.99 -14.17
C ILE A 31 -6.28 0.54 -14.56
N GLU A 32 -6.21 0.26 -15.86
CA GLU A 32 -6.33 -1.12 -16.34
C GLU A 32 -5.21 -1.96 -15.75
N GLY A 33 -5.56 -3.12 -15.21
CA GLY A 33 -4.58 -4.00 -14.59
C GLY A 33 -4.45 -3.84 -13.08
N VAL A 34 -5.22 -2.94 -12.48
CA VAL A 34 -5.21 -2.73 -11.02
C VAL A 34 -6.52 -3.23 -10.41
N ASP A 35 -6.41 -3.91 -9.28
CA ASP A 35 -7.55 -4.30 -8.48
C ASP A 35 -7.29 -3.91 -7.02
N VAL A 36 -8.10 -2.98 -6.50
CA VAL A 36 -8.03 -2.63 -5.08
C VAL A 36 -8.85 -3.68 -4.33
N CYS A 37 -8.17 -4.67 -3.80
CA CYS A 37 -8.82 -5.89 -3.29
C CYS A 37 -9.24 -5.79 -1.82
N GLY A 38 -8.89 -4.72 -1.13
CA GLY A 38 -9.29 -4.56 0.25
C GLY A 38 -8.74 -3.29 0.88
N PHE A 39 -9.15 -3.06 2.11
CA PHE A 39 -8.64 -1.94 2.90
C PHE A 39 -8.54 -2.35 4.37
N ALA A 40 -7.73 -1.61 5.12
CA ALA A 40 -7.58 -1.78 6.55
C ALA A 40 -7.46 -0.42 7.21
N GLU A 41 -8.05 -0.27 8.39
CA GLU A 41 -8.03 0.99 9.15
C GLU A 41 -7.07 0.92 10.33
N THR A 42 -6.64 -0.27 10.69
CA THR A 42 -5.76 -0.49 11.85
C THR A 42 -4.61 -1.39 11.46
N GLU A 43 -3.58 -1.38 12.29
CA GLU A 43 -2.43 -2.26 12.11
C GLU A 43 -2.87 -3.74 12.09
N ASN A 44 -3.72 -4.14 13.03
CA ASN A 44 -4.15 -5.54 13.11
C ASN A 44 -4.97 -5.96 11.89
N GLU A 45 -5.88 -5.11 11.42
CA GLU A 45 -6.65 -5.41 10.21
C GLU A 45 -5.73 -5.56 9.00
N ALA A 46 -4.72 -4.69 8.91
CA ALA A 46 -3.76 -4.74 7.82
C ALA A 46 -3.01 -6.07 7.82
N LEU A 47 -2.52 -6.48 9.00
CA LEU A 47 -1.79 -7.73 9.12
C LEU A 47 -2.66 -8.95 8.83
N ASP A 48 -3.93 -8.92 9.25
CA ASP A 48 -4.86 -10.01 8.91
C ASP A 48 -5.04 -10.13 7.41
N GLN A 49 -5.19 -9.03 6.71
CA GLN A 49 -5.36 -9.06 5.26
C GLN A 49 -4.09 -9.49 4.53
N LEU A 50 -2.94 -9.04 5.01
CA LEU A 50 -1.66 -9.45 4.43
C LEU A 50 -1.41 -10.94 4.62
N GLU A 51 -1.86 -11.50 5.73
CA GLU A 51 -1.69 -12.92 6.02
C GLU A 51 -2.61 -13.79 5.15
N THR A 52 -3.82 -13.30 4.85
CA THR A 52 -4.85 -14.12 4.21
C THR A 52 -5.02 -13.89 2.71
N LYS A 53 -4.44 -12.81 2.17
CA LYS A 53 -4.58 -12.47 0.75
C LYS A 53 -3.22 -12.36 0.09
N ALA A 54 -3.18 -12.67 -1.19
CA ALA A 54 -1.97 -12.45 -2.00
C ALA A 54 -1.97 -10.99 -2.47
N ILE A 55 -1.23 -10.15 -1.76
CA ILE A 55 -1.15 -8.71 -2.03
C ILE A 55 0.14 -8.42 -2.81
N ASP A 56 0.02 -7.69 -3.92
CA ASP A 56 1.17 -7.32 -4.74
C ASP A 56 1.77 -5.99 -4.31
N LEU A 57 0.93 -5.09 -3.81
CA LEU A 57 1.38 -3.76 -3.39
C LEU A 57 0.48 -3.26 -2.27
N ALA A 58 1.09 -2.76 -1.21
CA ALA A 58 0.36 -2.16 -0.09
C ALA A 58 0.65 -0.66 -0.07
N ILE A 59 -0.42 0.14 -0.03
CA ILE A 59 -0.32 1.59 0.17
C ILE A 59 -0.59 1.81 1.65
N ILE A 60 0.39 2.38 2.36
CA ILE A 60 0.42 2.35 3.82
C ILE A 60 0.49 3.77 4.38
N ASP A 61 -0.53 4.17 5.13
CA ASP A 61 -0.46 5.38 5.93
C ASP A 61 0.24 5.06 7.26
N ILE A 62 1.04 5.99 7.74
CA ILE A 62 1.73 5.85 9.02
C ILE A 62 0.74 6.03 10.17
N GLU A 63 -0.19 7.00 10.06
CA GLU A 63 -1.20 7.23 11.10
C GLU A 63 -2.43 6.39 10.85
N LEU A 64 -2.69 5.46 11.76
CA LEU A 64 -3.87 4.62 11.70
C LEU A 64 -4.72 4.85 12.95
N SER A 65 -5.98 4.42 12.92
CA SER A 65 -6.87 4.59 14.07
C SER A 65 -6.41 3.80 15.28
N GLN A 66 -5.74 2.67 15.07
CA GLN A 66 -5.09 1.88 16.11
C GLN A 66 -3.80 1.30 15.54
N GLY A 67 -2.72 1.39 16.30
CA GLY A 67 -1.42 0.98 15.82
C GLY A 67 -0.87 1.99 14.83
N SER A 68 0.05 1.56 13.97
CA SER A 68 0.67 2.46 13.00
C SER A 68 1.14 1.71 11.77
N GLY A 69 1.34 2.47 10.69
CA GLY A 69 1.94 1.92 9.49
C GLY A 69 3.38 1.43 9.71
N VAL A 70 4.10 2.04 10.66
CA VAL A 70 5.43 1.57 11.02
C VAL A 70 5.38 0.15 11.54
N GLY A 71 4.36 -0.17 12.36
CA GLY A 71 4.17 -1.53 12.86
C GLY A 71 3.91 -2.52 11.73
N VAL A 72 3.13 -2.13 10.74
CA VAL A 72 2.90 -2.96 9.55
C VAL A 72 4.20 -3.20 8.80
N LEU A 73 4.99 -2.15 8.57
CA LEU A 73 6.27 -2.27 7.88
C LEU A 73 7.26 -3.17 8.62
N ARG A 74 7.30 -3.06 9.94
CA ARG A 74 8.16 -3.93 10.75
C ARG A 74 7.75 -5.39 10.61
N ALA A 75 6.47 -5.67 10.66
CA ALA A 75 5.97 -7.03 10.53
C ALA A 75 6.30 -7.62 9.16
N LEU A 76 6.15 -6.83 8.11
CA LEU A 76 6.50 -7.27 6.75
C LEU A 76 8.00 -7.56 6.63
N GLN A 77 8.83 -6.73 7.24
CA GLN A 77 10.28 -6.94 7.21
C GLN A 77 10.69 -8.18 7.99
N LYS A 78 10.07 -8.40 9.15
CA LYS A 78 10.46 -9.44 10.07
C LYS A 78 9.87 -10.81 9.73
N PHE A 79 8.65 -10.84 9.19
CA PHE A 79 7.91 -12.07 8.95
C PHE A 79 7.41 -12.19 7.51
N PRO A 80 8.30 -12.14 6.50
CA PRO A 80 7.83 -12.21 5.11
C PRO A 80 7.17 -13.54 4.76
N GLU A 81 7.55 -14.62 5.42
CA GLU A 81 6.92 -15.93 5.19
C GLU A 81 5.48 -15.96 5.67
N ARG A 82 5.09 -15.06 6.57
CA ARG A 82 3.73 -14.99 7.10
C ARG A 82 2.88 -13.98 6.37
N TYR A 83 3.45 -12.82 6.06
CA TYR A 83 2.69 -11.69 5.51
C TYR A 83 2.96 -11.44 4.02
N GLY A 84 3.89 -12.19 3.44
CA GLY A 84 4.25 -11.99 2.04
C GLY A 84 5.28 -10.88 1.86
N SER A 85 5.58 -10.58 0.60
CA SER A 85 6.56 -9.57 0.23
C SER A 85 5.97 -8.59 -0.78
N PRO A 86 4.87 -7.91 -0.44
CA PRO A 86 4.31 -6.91 -1.34
C PRO A 86 5.25 -5.73 -1.48
N LYS A 87 5.12 -4.98 -2.57
CA LYS A 87 5.75 -3.67 -2.63
C LYS A 87 5.14 -2.80 -1.54
N LYS A 88 5.97 -2.02 -0.87
CA LYS A 88 5.56 -1.20 0.28
C LYS A 88 5.67 0.26 -0.12
N VAL A 89 4.52 0.89 -0.29
CA VAL A 89 4.44 2.29 -0.70
C VAL A 89 3.81 3.08 0.44
N VAL A 90 4.56 3.98 1.04
CA VAL A 90 4.06 4.83 2.12
C VAL A 90 3.41 6.06 1.53
N PHE A 91 2.22 6.38 2.00
CA PHE A 91 1.45 7.54 1.56
C PHE A 91 0.84 8.19 2.81
N THR A 92 1.43 9.30 3.25
CA THR A 92 1.15 9.82 4.59
C THR A 92 1.35 11.33 4.66
N ASN A 93 0.70 11.96 5.64
CA ASN A 93 0.98 13.35 6.00
C ASN A 93 2.21 13.46 6.91
N TYR A 94 2.67 12.35 7.48
CA TYR A 94 3.89 12.31 8.29
C TYR A 94 5.12 12.25 7.40
N SER A 95 5.38 13.32 6.67
CA SER A 95 6.39 13.31 5.60
C SER A 95 7.71 13.99 5.96
N HIS A 96 7.95 14.29 7.25
CA HIS A 96 9.19 14.91 7.66
C HIS A 96 10.38 13.94 7.48
N SER A 97 11.60 14.51 7.45
CA SER A 97 12.79 13.75 7.09
C SER A 97 13.07 12.56 8.00
N ALA A 98 12.82 12.71 9.31
CA ALA A 98 13.05 11.62 10.26
C ALA A 98 12.16 10.42 9.97
N MET A 99 10.89 10.67 9.62
CA MET A 99 9.98 9.58 9.28
C MET A 99 10.35 8.95 7.95
N ARG A 100 10.74 9.75 6.96
CA ARG A 100 11.20 9.21 5.67
C ARG A 100 12.40 8.30 5.88
N GLN A 101 13.36 8.71 6.70
CA GLN A 101 14.54 7.90 6.99
C GLN A 101 14.16 6.60 7.69
N ARG A 102 13.27 6.67 8.68
CA ARG A 102 12.81 5.50 9.39
C ARG A 102 12.16 4.48 8.45
N CYS A 103 11.34 4.96 7.53
CA CYS A 103 10.70 4.10 6.54
C CYS A 103 11.73 3.48 5.60
N GLN A 104 12.74 4.24 5.19
CA GLN A 104 13.81 3.71 4.36
C GLN A 104 14.52 2.54 5.05
N GLU A 105 14.74 2.66 6.35
CA GLU A 105 15.34 1.58 7.14
C GLU A 105 14.47 0.33 7.21
N LEU A 106 13.18 0.48 6.93
CA LEU A 106 12.23 -0.62 6.89
C LEU A 106 12.02 -1.17 5.46
N ASN A 107 12.91 -0.79 4.55
CA ASN A 107 12.95 -1.31 3.18
C ASN A 107 11.70 -1.02 2.36
N ILE A 108 11.16 0.19 2.47
CA ILE A 108 10.03 0.59 1.63
C ILE A 108 10.49 0.79 0.18
N ASP A 109 9.55 0.69 -0.73
CA ASP A 109 9.81 0.87 -2.16
C ASP A 109 9.61 2.31 -2.61
N ALA A 110 8.69 3.03 -1.98
CA ALA A 110 8.44 4.44 -2.30
C ALA A 110 7.75 5.14 -1.14
N PHE A 111 7.86 6.47 -1.13
CA PHE A 111 7.28 7.32 -0.10
C PHE A 111 6.66 8.55 -0.76
N PHE A 112 5.39 8.82 -0.49
CA PHE A 112 4.69 9.97 -1.06
C PHE A 112 3.96 10.74 0.04
N ASP A 113 3.99 12.07 -0.07
CA ASP A 113 3.27 12.99 0.82
C ASP A 113 1.82 13.10 0.36
N LYS A 114 0.86 12.91 1.28
CA LYS A 114 -0.58 12.97 0.94
C LYS A 114 -1.02 14.31 0.39
N SER A 115 -0.45 15.39 0.88
CA SER A 115 -0.92 16.72 0.51
C SER A 115 -0.35 17.21 -0.81
N LEU A 116 0.75 16.62 -1.29
CA LEU A 116 1.47 17.14 -2.46
C LEU A 116 1.69 16.13 -3.58
N GLU A 117 1.66 14.82 -3.27
CA GLU A 117 2.22 13.84 -4.19
C GLU A 117 1.24 12.73 -4.60
N MET A 118 -0.06 12.99 -4.56
CA MET A 118 -1.03 11.97 -4.96
C MET A 118 -0.88 11.58 -6.43
N ASP A 119 -0.62 12.56 -7.30
CA ASP A 119 -0.41 12.26 -8.71
C ASP A 119 0.84 11.43 -8.92
N ASP A 120 1.87 11.67 -8.12
CA ASP A 120 3.10 10.89 -8.18
C ASP A 120 2.87 9.45 -7.75
N LEU A 121 2.03 9.24 -6.72
CA LEU A 121 1.64 7.90 -6.30
C LEU A 121 0.95 7.15 -7.42
N VAL A 122 -0.01 7.79 -8.07
CA VAL A 122 -0.77 7.16 -9.15
C VAL A 122 0.16 6.81 -10.32
N ALA A 123 1.06 7.73 -10.69
CA ALA A 123 2.03 7.49 -11.74
C ALA A 123 2.97 6.33 -11.39
N TYR A 124 3.40 6.26 -10.13
CA TYR A 124 4.25 5.17 -9.66
C TYR A 124 3.57 3.82 -9.86
N ILE A 125 2.31 3.72 -9.46
CA ILE A 125 1.56 2.47 -9.59
C ILE A 125 1.40 2.09 -11.04
N HIS A 126 1.04 3.06 -11.89
CA HIS A 126 0.91 2.82 -13.33
C HIS A 126 2.21 2.26 -13.91
N ASN A 127 3.35 2.81 -13.50
CA ASN A 127 4.66 2.40 -14.01
C ASN A 127 5.12 1.04 -13.49
N LYS A 128 4.49 0.50 -12.45
CA LYS A 128 4.83 -0.80 -11.89
C LYS A 128 4.03 -1.94 -12.48
N LEU A 129 3.04 -1.64 -13.30
CA LEU A 129 2.25 -2.67 -13.95
C LEU A 129 3.10 -3.39 -14.99
N PRO A 130 2.89 -4.70 -15.18
CA PRO A 130 3.54 -5.42 -16.27
C PRO A 130 3.13 -4.82 -17.61
N VAL A 131 4.04 -4.78 -18.52
CA VAL A 131 3.81 -4.26 -19.87
C VAL A 131 3.03 -5.25 -20.71
#